data_a70b4d61b17e8aa0b1434ca9b270fded
#
_entry.id   a70b4d61b17e8aa0b1434ca9b270fded
#
_cell.length_a   1.000
_cell.length_b   1.000
_cell.length_c   1.000
_cell.angle_alpha   90.00
_cell.angle_beta   90.00
_cell.angle_gamma   90.00
#
_symmetry.space_group_name_H-M   'P 1'
#
loop_
_entity.id
_entity.type
_entity.pdbx_description
1 polymer ?
#
loop_
_entity_poly.entity_id
_entity_poly.type
_entity_poly.pdbx_seq_one_letter_code
_entity_poly.pdbx_strand_id
1 'polypeptide(L)'
;MKDFFKFTFASMLGVVLAGIVFTILGIVSMVGMVASSDTETVVKENSIFVLDLNGTLSERVQDNPFQSLMGEEYQAYGLDDILASIQKAKDNENIKGIYLQAGMMEASCASLEEIRNALKNFKESGKFIVAYGDTYTQGMYYLASVADKVIVNPQGTIAWQGLASQTIFFKDLLKKIGVEMEIFKVGTYKSAVEPFIATEMSEANREQITAFLNSTWKRLLEDISASRGISEDDLNKCADDCMMFSPAETYVTTGCSIITHGNDDWLLFFQQNHFTPDLFRTIGATSRRIHTQDYSLDGFVFTQLA
;
A
#
# COMPACT_ATOMS: atom_id res chain seq x y z
N MET A 1 -61.82 23.76 -27.67
CA MET A 1 -60.41 24.21 -27.64
C MET A 1 -59.93 24.65 -26.23
N LYS A 2 -60.69 25.43 -25.47
CA LYS A 2 -60.27 25.88 -24.13
C LYS A 2 -60.03 24.71 -23.17
N ASP A 3 -60.83 23.65 -23.18
CA ASP A 3 -60.67 22.51 -22.29
C ASP A 3 -59.50 21.59 -22.69
N PHE A 4 -59.23 21.48 -23.97
CA PHE A 4 -58.03 20.77 -24.45
C PHE A 4 -56.76 21.37 -23.89
N PHE A 5 -56.58 22.68 -24.00
CA PHE A 5 -55.41 23.36 -23.44
C PHE A 5 -55.32 23.25 -21.90
N LYS A 6 -56.47 23.29 -21.20
CA LYS A 6 -56.52 23.08 -19.75
C LYS A 6 -55.98 21.71 -19.34
N PHE A 7 -56.44 20.65 -20.01
CA PHE A 7 -55.99 19.28 -19.68
C PHE A 7 -54.53 19.06 -20.09
N THR A 8 -54.11 19.62 -21.22
CA THR A 8 -52.69 19.54 -21.64
C THR A 8 -51.76 20.25 -20.65
N PHE A 9 -52.10 21.45 -20.20
CA PHE A 9 -51.33 22.17 -19.19
C PHE A 9 -51.33 21.46 -17.84
N ALA A 10 -52.46 20.92 -17.40
CA ALA A 10 -52.54 20.16 -16.15
C ALA A 10 -51.69 18.87 -16.20
N SER A 11 -51.70 18.14 -17.31
CA SER A 11 -50.88 16.97 -17.53
C SER A 11 -49.39 17.30 -17.54
N MET A 12 -49.03 18.37 -18.25
CA MET A 12 -47.61 18.81 -18.30
C MET A 12 -47.10 19.27 -16.92
N LEU A 13 -47.95 19.98 -16.15
CA LEU A 13 -47.60 20.37 -14.78
C LEU A 13 -47.46 19.13 -13.87
N GLY A 14 -48.34 18.11 -14.03
CA GLY A 14 -48.25 16.85 -13.30
C GLY A 14 -46.96 16.09 -13.55
N VAL A 15 -46.50 16.02 -14.81
CA VAL A 15 -45.23 15.39 -15.18
C VAL A 15 -44.01 16.14 -14.59
N VAL A 16 -44.05 17.48 -14.63
CA VAL A 16 -42.99 18.30 -14.06
C VAL A 16 -42.92 18.12 -12.53
N LEU A 17 -44.07 18.15 -11.84
CA LEU A 17 -44.12 17.92 -10.40
C LEU A 17 -43.66 16.50 -10.02
N ALA A 18 -44.06 15.48 -10.77
CA ALA A 18 -43.59 14.12 -10.57
C ALA A 18 -42.04 14.03 -10.74
N GLY A 19 -41.50 14.66 -11.80
CA GLY A 19 -40.07 14.74 -12.02
C GLY A 19 -39.31 15.38 -10.85
N ILE A 20 -39.81 16.50 -10.32
CA ILE A 20 -39.24 17.16 -9.13
C ILE A 20 -39.27 16.24 -7.91
N VAL A 21 -40.38 15.57 -7.65
CA VAL A 21 -40.52 14.63 -6.51
C VAL A 21 -39.50 13.48 -6.64
N PHE A 22 -39.40 12.86 -7.83
CA PHE A 22 -38.40 11.80 -8.05
C PHE A 22 -36.94 12.27 -7.90
N THR A 23 -36.68 13.49 -8.35
CA THR A 23 -35.34 14.07 -8.18
C THR A 23 -35.01 14.30 -6.71
N ILE A 24 -35.93 14.83 -5.93
CA ILE A 24 -35.76 15.04 -4.48
C ILE A 24 -35.61 13.71 -3.75
N LEU A 25 -36.39 12.70 -4.07
CA LEU A 25 -36.28 11.36 -3.50
C LEU A 25 -34.93 10.72 -3.85
N GLY A 26 -34.43 10.89 -5.08
CA GLY A 26 -33.14 10.44 -5.52
C GLY A 26 -31.99 11.11 -4.72
N ILE A 27 -32.07 12.42 -4.54
CA ILE A 27 -31.06 13.17 -3.76
C ILE A 27 -31.09 12.73 -2.28
N VAL A 28 -32.27 12.62 -1.67
CA VAL A 28 -32.42 12.17 -0.27
C VAL A 28 -31.92 10.75 -0.09
N SER A 29 -32.17 9.85 -1.04
CA SER A 29 -31.68 8.49 -1.02
C SER A 29 -30.13 8.46 -1.13
N MET A 30 -29.57 9.29 -2.01
CA MET A 30 -28.12 9.39 -2.21
C MET A 30 -27.42 9.97 -0.97
N VAL A 31 -27.97 11.03 -0.39
CA VAL A 31 -27.47 11.62 0.87
C VAL A 31 -27.60 10.62 2.03
N GLY A 32 -28.69 9.86 2.09
CA GLY A 32 -28.88 8.80 3.08
C GLY A 32 -27.85 7.67 2.95
N MET A 33 -27.48 7.27 1.74
CA MET A 33 -26.40 6.29 1.51
C MET A 33 -25.05 6.81 1.94
N VAL A 34 -24.72 8.05 1.60
CA VAL A 34 -23.43 8.68 2.00
C VAL A 34 -23.36 8.85 3.51
N ALA A 35 -24.43 9.31 4.16
CA ALA A 35 -24.49 9.47 5.61
C ALA A 35 -24.44 8.13 6.38
N SER A 36 -24.86 7.02 5.76
CA SER A 36 -24.77 5.69 6.38
C SER A 36 -23.40 5.04 6.24
N SER A 37 -22.52 5.55 5.39
CA SER A 37 -21.13 5.07 5.26
C SER A 37 -20.18 5.61 6.34
N ASP A 38 -20.56 6.67 7.05
CA ASP A 38 -19.78 7.26 8.15
C ASP A 38 -20.05 6.59 9.53
N THR A 39 -20.42 5.32 9.56
CA THR A 39 -20.56 4.62 10.83
C THR A 39 -19.19 4.36 11.42
N GLU A 40 -18.82 5.10 12.47
CA GLU A 40 -17.60 4.82 13.25
C GLU A 40 -17.62 3.34 13.68
N THR A 41 -16.62 2.61 13.24
CA THR A 41 -16.47 1.20 13.60
C THR A 41 -16.19 1.12 15.10
N VAL A 42 -17.05 0.46 15.86
CA VAL A 42 -16.85 0.26 17.31
C VAL A 42 -15.74 -0.76 17.49
N VAL A 43 -14.56 -0.29 17.91
CA VAL A 43 -13.40 -1.14 18.18
C VAL A 43 -13.62 -1.86 19.52
N LYS A 44 -13.70 -3.20 19.48
CA LYS A 44 -13.85 -4.05 20.67
C LYS A 44 -12.52 -4.15 21.44
N GLU A 45 -12.60 -4.51 22.71
CA GLU A 45 -11.39 -4.78 23.52
C GLU A 45 -10.55 -5.91 22.88
N ASN A 46 -9.22 -5.77 22.99
CA ASN A 46 -8.23 -6.70 22.43
C ASN A 46 -8.30 -6.86 20.90
N SER A 47 -8.59 -5.77 20.20
CA SER A 47 -8.54 -5.73 18.73
C SER A 47 -7.12 -5.66 18.21
N ILE A 48 -6.93 -6.16 16.98
CA ILE A 48 -5.70 -5.99 16.19
C ILE A 48 -6.06 -5.23 14.93
N PHE A 49 -5.32 -4.17 14.65
CA PHE A 49 -5.48 -3.43 13.42
C PHE A 49 -4.81 -4.19 12.27
N VAL A 50 -5.59 -4.56 11.25
CA VAL A 50 -5.07 -5.19 10.03
C VAL A 50 -4.73 -4.09 9.03
N LEU A 51 -3.45 -3.95 8.72
CA LEU A 51 -2.95 -3.05 7.69
C LEU A 51 -2.59 -3.88 6.46
N ASP A 52 -3.49 -3.95 5.50
CA ASP A 52 -3.29 -4.63 4.22
C ASP A 52 -2.71 -3.63 3.21
N LEU A 53 -1.48 -3.87 2.76
CA LEU A 53 -0.75 -3.01 1.84
C LEU A 53 -0.62 -3.69 0.48
N ASN A 54 -1.61 -3.44 -0.38
CA ASN A 54 -1.66 -4.02 -1.72
C ASN A 54 -2.22 -2.99 -2.73
N GLY A 55 -1.65 -2.89 -3.93
CA GLY A 55 -2.08 -1.95 -4.97
C GLY A 55 -1.19 -0.72 -5.11
N THR A 56 -1.75 0.44 -5.42
CA THR A 56 -0.98 1.68 -5.66
C THR A 56 -1.17 2.68 -4.53
N LEU A 57 -0.07 3.20 -4.00
CA LEU A 57 -0.08 4.26 -3.01
C LEU A 57 0.00 5.62 -3.68
N SER A 58 -0.98 6.47 -3.39
CA SER A 58 -0.99 7.89 -3.76
C SER A 58 -0.89 8.76 -2.50
N GLU A 59 -0.46 10.02 -2.63
CA GLU A 59 -0.44 10.91 -1.46
C GLU A 59 -1.85 11.13 -0.91
N ARG A 60 -2.84 11.27 -1.80
CA ARG A 60 -4.27 11.39 -1.47
C ARG A 60 -5.10 10.64 -2.50
N VAL A 61 -6.09 9.92 -2.02
CA VAL A 61 -7.13 9.33 -2.86
C VAL A 61 -8.30 10.31 -2.91
N GLN A 62 -8.73 10.66 -4.13
CA GLN A 62 -9.99 11.37 -4.31
C GLN A 62 -11.07 10.33 -4.55
N ASP A 63 -12.01 10.23 -3.62
CA ASP A 63 -13.21 9.43 -3.81
C ASP A 63 -13.98 9.93 -5.01
N ASN A 64 -13.94 9.16 -6.09
CA ASN A 64 -14.76 9.42 -7.25
C ASN A 64 -15.98 8.49 -7.21
N PRO A 65 -17.17 8.99 -6.84
CA PRO A 65 -18.37 8.16 -6.72
C PRO A 65 -18.75 7.44 -8.02
N PHE A 66 -18.27 7.95 -9.17
CA PHE A 66 -18.49 7.33 -10.48
C PHE A 66 -17.60 6.09 -10.71
N GLN A 67 -16.39 6.05 -10.16
CA GLN A 67 -15.50 4.88 -10.30
C GLN A 67 -16.04 3.68 -9.53
N SER A 68 -16.56 3.90 -8.34
CA SER A 68 -17.22 2.82 -7.57
C SER A 68 -18.49 2.28 -8.23
N LEU A 69 -19.22 3.10 -9.01
CA LEU A 69 -20.37 2.68 -9.80
C LEU A 69 -19.99 1.87 -11.05
N MET A 70 -18.79 2.09 -11.62
CA MET A 70 -18.29 1.40 -12.81
C MET A 70 -17.59 0.07 -12.49
N GLY A 71 -17.45 -0.29 -11.21
CA GLY A 71 -16.88 -1.57 -10.79
C GLY A 71 -15.36 -1.69 -11.04
N GLU A 72 -14.69 -0.60 -11.31
CA GLU A 72 -13.23 -0.55 -11.38
C GLU A 72 -12.66 -0.50 -9.95
N GLU A 73 -12.42 -1.67 -9.39
CA GLU A 73 -11.75 -1.84 -8.10
C GLU A 73 -10.22 -1.61 -8.25
N TYR A 74 -9.82 -0.39 -8.57
CA TYR A 74 -8.44 0.00 -8.32
C TYR A 74 -8.33 0.31 -6.82
N GLN A 75 -7.71 -0.60 -6.06
CA GLN A 75 -7.34 -0.32 -4.68
C GLN A 75 -6.20 0.71 -4.70
N ALA A 76 -6.56 1.98 -4.67
CA ALA A 76 -5.63 3.06 -4.43
C ALA A 76 -5.73 3.44 -2.95
N TYR A 77 -4.59 3.46 -2.27
CA TYR A 77 -4.50 3.90 -0.88
C TYR A 77 -3.99 5.33 -0.81
N GLY A 78 -4.58 6.14 0.07
CA GLY A 78 -4.04 7.45 0.44
C GLY A 78 -2.95 7.31 1.49
N LEU A 79 -1.82 7.95 1.29
CA LEU A 79 -0.76 7.99 2.30
C LEU A 79 -1.30 8.64 3.59
N ASP A 80 -2.02 9.74 3.46
CA ASP A 80 -2.64 10.46 4.57
C ASP A 80 -3.64 9.58 5.34
N ASP A 81 -4.42 8.74 4.65
CA ASP A 81 -5.37 7.80 5.27
C ASP A 81 -4.65 6.69 6.04
N ILE A 82 -3.57 6.13 5.47
CA ILE A 82 -2.76 5.12 6.15
C ILE A 82 -2.13 5.71 7.41
N LEU A 83 -1.52 6.90 7.33
CA LEU A 83 -0.90 7.55 8.47
C LEU A 83 -1.92 7.88 9.56
N ALA A 84 -3.10 8.39 9.18
CA ALA A 84 -4.19 8.67 10.11
C ALA A 84 -4.71 7.39 10.77
N SER A 85 -4.82 6.28 10.03
CA SER A 85 -5.27 4.98 10.54
C SER A 85 -4.28 4.39 11.54
N ILE A 86 -2.98 4.46 11.25
CA ILE A 86 -1.92 4.04 12.19
C ILE A 86 -1.97 4.89 13.47
N GLN A 87 -2.18 6.21 13.34
CA GLN A 87 -2.28 7.10 14.50
C GLN A 87 -3.53 6.78 15.33
N LYS A 88 -4.70 6.60 14.71
CA LYS A 88 -5.93 6.16 15.40
C LYS A 88 -5.71 4.83 16.13
N ALA A 89 -5.02 3.86 15.49
CA ALA A 89 -4.69 2.59 16.11
C ALA A 89 -3.74 2.75 17.30
N LYS A 90 -2.78 3.69 17.24
CA LYS A 90 -1.89 4.02 18.35
C LYS A 90 -2.67 4.53 19.56
N ASP A 91 -3.60 5.45 19.34
CA ASP A 91 -4.33 6.16 20.39
C ASP A 91 -5.47 5.34 20.99
N ASN A 92 -5.95 4.31 20.29
CA ASN A 92 -7.06 3.47 20.76
C ASN A 92 -6.58 2.37 21.72
N GLU A 93 -7.03 2.42 22.98
CA GLU A 93 -6.64 1.46 24.02
C GLU A 93 -7.12 0.02 23.76
N ASN A 94 -8.17 -0.13 22.96
CA ASN A 94 -8.72 -1.44 22.59
C ASN A 94 -7.85 -2.16 21.56
N ILE A 95 -7.03 -1.43 20.79
CA ILE A 95 -6.10 -2.01 19.80
C ILE A 95 -4.80 -2.37 20.52
N LYS A 96 -4.40 -3.64 20.42
CA LYS A 96 -3.20 -4.18 21.06
C LYS A 96 -1.99 -4.27 20.13
N GLY A 97 -2.22 -4.28 18.83
CA GLY A 97 -1.13 -4.40 17.85
C GLY A 97 -1.59 -4.15 16.42
N ILE A 98 -0.63 -4.17 15.50
CA ILE A 98 -0.85 -4.14 14.05
C ILE A 98 -0.45 -5.49 13.46
N TYR A 99 -1.33 -6.03 12.61
CA TYR A 99 -0.99 -7.09 11.67
C TYR A 99 -0.76 -6.44 10.30
N LEU A 100 0.50 -6.42 9.88
CA LEU A 100 0.91 -5.90 8.58
C LEU A 100 0.88 -7.02 7.56
N GLN A 101 -0.10 -7.01 6.67
CA GLN A 101 -0.17 -7.92 5.54
C GLN A 101 0.62 -7.31 4.37
N ALA A 102 1.76 -7.90 4.09
CA ALA A 102 2.60 -7.47 2.99
C ALA A 102 2.07 -8.01 1.66
N GLY A 103 1.50 -7.14 0.86
CA GLY A 103 1.10 -7.42 -0.50
C GLY A 103 2.08 -6.84 -1.53
N MET A 104 1.63 -6.70 -2.76
CA MET A 104 2.38 -6.01 -3.81
C MET A 104 1.88 -4.55 -3.89
N MET A 105 2.60 -3.64 -3.24
CA MET A 105 2.28 -2.22 -3.26
C MET A 105 3.31 -1.44 -4.08
N GLU A 106 2.82 -0.65 -5.03
CA GLU A 106 3.61 0.37 -5.72
C GLU A 106 3.61 1.67 -4.91
N ALA A 107 4.79 2.08 -4.44
CA ALA A 107 4.95 3.30 -3.66
C ALA A 107 6.31 3.94 -3.89
N SER A 108 6.40 5.25 -3.69
CA SER A 108 7.69 5.95 -3.67
C SER A 108 8.48 5.59 -2.41
N CYS A 109 9.82 5.63 -2.48
CA CYS A 109 10.66 5.42 -1.29
C CYS A 109 10.33 6.40 -0.16
N ALA A 110 9.99 7.65 -0.50
CA ALA A 110 9.61 8.65 0.49
C ALA A 110 8.31 8.30 1.20
N SER A 111 7.28 7.88 0.45
CA SER A 111 6.00 7.45 1.05
C SER A 111 6.16 6.21 1.93
N LEU A 112 7.01 5.27 1.52
CA LEU A 112 7.34 4.11 2.36
C LEU A 112 8.07 4.51 3.64
N GLU A 113 8.97 5.49 3.57
CA GLU A 113 9.67 6.00 4.76
C GLU A 113 8.70 6.66 5.75
N GLU A 114 7.71 7.42 5.26
CA GLU A 114 6.68 8.02 6.11
C GLU A 114 5.83 6.96 6.82
N ILE A 115 5.36 5.94 6.11
CA ILE A 115 4.63 4.82 6.72
C ILE A 115 5.50 4.11 7.76
N ARG A 116 6.78 3.86 7.42
CA ARG A 116 7.73 3.24 8.34
C ARG A 116 7.91 4.05 9.63
N ASN A 117 8.03 5.37 9.50
CA ASN A 117 8.16 6.27 10.65
C ASN A 117 6.89 6.24 11.51
N ALA A 118 5.70 6.19 10.90
CA ALA A 118 4.44 6.04 11.62
C ALA A 118 4.37 4.70 12.37
N LEU A 119 4.83 3.60 11.77
CA LEU A 119 4.92 2.29 12.42
C LEU A 119 5.94 2.28 13.58
N LYS A 120 7.10 2.94 13.44
CA LYS A 120 8.05 3.12 14.54
C LYS A 120 7.40 3.87 15.70
N ASN A 121 6.73 4.99 15.38
CA ASN A 121 5.99 5.78 16.36
C ASN A 121 4.86 4.98 17.06
N PHE A 122 4.15 4.13 16.30
CA PHE A 122 3.18 3.22 16.88
C PHE A 122 3.80 2.28 17.94
N LYS A 123 4.98 1.72 17.68
CA LYS A 123 5.69 0.83 18.64
C LYS A 123 6.06 1.53 19.95
N GLU A 124 6.27 2.84 19.95
CA GLU A 124 6.53 3.61 21.18
C GLU A 124 5.37 3.54 22.18
N SER A 125 4.15 3.20 21.74
CA SER A 125 3.01 2.94 22.63
C SER A 125 3.09 1.60 23.38
N GLY A 126 4.12 0.79 23.13
CA GLY A 126 4.28 -0.55 23.73
C GLY A 126 3.45 -1.63 23.05
N LYS A 127 2.74 -1.30 21.96
CA LYS A 127 1.95 -2.24 21.17
C LYS A 127 2.85 -2.96 20.16
N PHE A 128 2.50 -4.17 19.76
CA PHE A 128 3.29 -4.98 18.86
C PHE A 128 2.93 -4.80 17.40
N ILE A 129 3.86 -5.13 16.51
CA ILE A 129 3.64 -5.23 15.06
C ILE A 129 4.12 -6.61 14.60
N VAL A 130 3.25 -7.33 13.88
CA VAL A 130 3.59 -8.59 13.22
C VAL A 130 3.35 -8.41 11.73
N ALA A 131 4.36 -8.71 10.92
CA ALA A 131 4.27 -8.65 9.46
C ALA A 131 4.27 -10.07 8.88
N TYR A 132 3.37 -10.29 7.91
CA TYR A 132 3.32 -11.51 7.11
C TYR A 132 3.22 -11.19 5.62
N GLY A 133 3.89 -12.00 4.81
CA GLY A 133 3.77 -11.94 3.35
C GLY A 133 4.13 -13.27 2.70
N ASP A 134 3.43 -13.60 1.62
CA ASP A 134 3.83 -14.71 0.75
C ASP A 134 5.04 -14.30 -0.10
N THR A 135 5.08 -13.03 -0.49
CA THR A 135 6.19 -12.43 -1.23
C THR A 135 6.44 -11.03 -0.70
N TYR A 136 7.69 -10.74 -0.40
CA TYR A 136 8.12 -9.39 -0.06
C TYR A 136 8.86 -8.77 -1.24
N THR A 137 8.31 -7.68 -1.79
CA THR A 137 9.11 -6.76 -2.59
C THR A 137 10.11 -6.02 -1.69
N GLN A 138 11.15 -5.45 -2.25
CA GLN A 138 12.16 -4.70 -1.49
C GLN A 138 11.53 -3.59 -0.63
N GLY A 139 10.56 -2.84 -1.19
CA GLY A 139 9.84 -1.80 -0.45
C GLY A 139 8.97 -2.36 0.67
N MET A 140 8.30 -3.48 0.44
CA MET A 140 7.49 -4.13 1.47
C MET A 140 8.33 -4.75 2.58
N TYR A 141 9.51 -5.32 2.24
CA TYR A 141 10.45 -5.78 3.25
C TYR A 141 11.00 -4.62 4.09
N TYR A 142 11.29 -3.48 3.45
CA TYR A 142 11.68 -2.26 4.15
C TYR A 142 10.66 -1.83 5.21
N LEU A 143 9.36 -1.83 4.87
CA LEU A 143 8.29 -1.55 5.83
C LEU A 143 8.20 -2.62 6.92
N ALA A 144 8.15 -3.89 6.51
CA ALA A 144 8.00 -5.02 7.41
C ALA A 144 9.16 -5.15 8.41
N SER A 145 10.36 -4.69 8.03
CA SER A 145 11.55 -4.81 8.88
C SER A 145 11.45 -4.06 10.21
N VAL A 146 10.48 -3.15 10.36
CA VAL A 146 10.18 -2.45 11.63
C VAL A 146 9.39 -3.35 12.62
N ALA A 147 8.72 -4.38 12.11
CA ALA A 147 7.88 -5.25 12.91
C ALA A 147 8.69 -6.06 13.94
N ASP A 148 8.06 -6.46 15.04
CA ASP A 148 8.65 -7.32 16.05
C ASP A 148 8.91 -8.72 15.50
N LYS A 149 8.00 -9.19 14.64
CA LYS A 149 8.12 -10.44 13.88
C LYS A 149 7.85 -10.19 12.41
N VAL A 150 8.76 -10.66 11.56
CA VAL A 150 8.61 -10.70 10.12
C VAL A 150 8.52 -12.14 9.70
N ILE A 151 7.43 -12.50 9.07
CA ILE A 151 7.09 -13.89 8.74
C ILE A 151 6.91 -13.99 7.23
N VAL A 152 7.54 -14.98 6.61
CA VAL A 152 7.39 -15.29 5.19
C VAL A 152 6.86 -16.70 5.01
N ASN A 153 6.01 -16.90 4.00
CA ASN A 153 5.55 -18.23 3.61
C ASN A 153 6.74 -19.11 3.23
N PRO A 154 6.78 -20.41 3.61
CA PRO A 154 7.85 -21.33 3.23
C PRO A 154 8.06 -21.48 1.72
N GLN A 155 7.03 -21.27 0.91
CA GLN A 155 7.07 -21.25 -0.55
C GLN A 155 7.22 -19.85 -1.11
N GLY A 156 7.34 -18.86 -0.22
CA GLY A 156 7.44 -17.45 -0.56
C GLY A 156 8.84 -17.00 -0.92
N THR A 157 8.96 -15.71 -1.25
CA THR A 157 10.23 -15.11 -1.63
C THR A 157 10.38 -13.70 -1.05
N ILE A 158 11.63 -13.28 -0.85
CA ILE A 158 11.98 -11.89 -0.59
C ILE A 158 12.84 -11.40 -1.75
N ALA A 159 12.37 -10.38 -2.46
CA ALA A 159 13.13 -9.72 -3.51
C ALA A 159 14.03 -8.65 -2.90
N TRP A 160 15.35 -8.88 -2.95
CA TRP A 160 16.36 -7.95 -2.46
C TRP A 160 17.45 -7.80 -3.51
N GLN A 161 17.37 -6.72 -4.33
CA GLN A 161 18.12 -6.61 -5.59
C GLN A 161 18.86 -5.27 -5.75
N GLY A 162 18.74 -4.38 -4.79
CA GLY A 162 19.28 -3.03 -4.91
C GLY A 162 18.43 -2.08 -5.74
N LEU A 163 19.02 -0.99 -6.21
CA LEU A 163 18.36 0.04 -7.00
C LEU A 163 19.02 0.18 -8.36
N ALA A 164 18.23 0.28 -9.41
CA ALA A 164 18.70 0.52 -10.77
C ALA A 164 17.91 1.65 -11.44
N SER A 165 18.55 2.38 -12.32
CA SER A 165 17.91 3.35 -13.20
C SER A 165 18.25 3.06 -14.65
N GLN A 166 17.25 3.03 -15.50
CA GLN A 166 17.41 2.82 -16.94
C GLN A 166 16.80 4.00 -17.70
N THR A 167 17.59 4.58 -18.60
CA THR A 167 17.13 5.66 -19.49
C THR A 167 17.09 5.16 -20.93
N ILE A 168 15.97 5.37 -21.60
CA ILE A 168 15.79 5.04 -23.02
C ILE A 168 16.14 6.27 -23.85
N PHE A 169 16.96 6.10 -24.91
CA PHE A 169 17.38 7.16 -25.80
C PHE A 169 16.68 7.04 -27.15
N PHE A 170 16.05 8.12 -27.59
CA PHE A 170 15.21 8.17 -28.79
C PHE A 170 15.88 8.89 -29.99
N LYS A 171 17.07 9.44 -29.84
CA LYS A 171 17.78 10.22 -30.88
C LYS A 171 17.78 9.53 -32.25
N ASP A 172 18.18 8.27 -32.29
CA ASP A 172 18.29 7.55 -33.57
C ASP A 172 16.92 7.22 -34.17
N LEU A 173 15.92 6.98 -33.32
CA LEU A 173 14.53 6.80 -33.76
C LEU A 173 14.00 8.10 -34.38
N LEU A 174 14.17 9.23 -33.70
CA LEU A 174 13.73 10.54 -34.15
C LEU A 174 14.37 10.91 -35.51
N LYS A 175 15.67 10.67 -35.64
CA LYS A 175 16.41 10.85 -36.91
C LYS A 175 15.85 10.01 -38.05
N LYS A 176 15.48 8.74 -37.76
CA LYS A 176 14.90 7.84 -38.79
C LYS A 176 13.54 8.32 -39.31
N ILE A 177 12.75 8.92 -38.45
CA ILE A 177 11.42 9.48 -38.83
C ILE A 177 11.48 10.93 -39.27
N GLY A 178 12.69 11.52 -39.42
CA GLY A 178 12.88 12.88 -39.93
C GLY A 178 12.54 13.97 -38.91
N VAL A 179 12.55 13.68 -37.62
CA VAL A 179 12.33 14.68 -36.55
C VAL A 179 13.66 15.13 -35.97
N GLU A 180 13.88 16.45 -35.99
CA GLU A 180 15.00 17.07 -35.27
C GLU A 180 14.49 17.79 -34.04
N MET A 181 15.20 17.56 -32.91
CA MET A 181 14.87 18.21 -31.65
C MET A 181 15.76 19.42 -31.43
N GLU A 182 15.14 20.60 -31.36
CA GLU A 182 15.83 21.84 -31.01
C GLU A 182 15.69 22.08 -29.51
N ILE A 183 16.85 22.19 -28.81
CA ILE A 183 16.87 22.20 -27.37
C ILE A 183 17.54 23.44 -26.81
N PHE A 184 16.85 24.09 -25.89
CA PHE A 184 17.34 25.21 -25.12
C PHE A 184 17.58 24.76 -23.67
N LYS A 185 18.84 24.46 -23.30
CA LYS A 185 19.22 24.12 -21.92
C LYS A 185 20.32 25.02 -21.42
N VAL A 186 20.28 25.37 -20.14
CA VAL A 186 21.33 26.11 -19.45
C VAL A 186 21.79 25.29 -18.24
N GLY A 187 23.10 25.00 -18.19
CA GLY A 187 23.72 24.27 -17.09
C GLY A 187 24.03 22.79 -17.41
N THR A 188 25.11 22.30 -16.80
CA THR A 188 25.70 20.99 -17.05
C THR A 188 24.77 19.85 -16.60
N TYR A 189 24.09 20.03 -15.48
CA TYR A 189 23.24 19.01 -14.85
C TYR A 189 21.77 19.04 -15.30
N LYS A 190 21.45 19.68 -16.44
CA LYS A 190 20.11 19.69 -17.03
C LYS A 190 19.93 18.53 -18.00
N SER A 191 19.73 17.32 -17.50
CA SER A 191 19.78 16.07 -18.26
C SER A 191 18.43 15.61 -18.83
N ALA A 192 17.31 16.24 -18.45
CA ALA A 192 15.96 15.81 -18.87
C ALA A 192 15.78 15.72 -20.40
N VAL A 193 16.57 16.42 -21.19
CA VAL A 193 16.52 16.43 -22.65
C VAL A 193 17.46 15.41 -23.32
N GLU A 194 18.37 14.81 -22.58
CA GLU A 194 19.34 13.84 -23.10
C GLU A 194 18.72 12.66 -23.86
N PRO A 195 17.57 12.09 -23.41
CA PRO A 195 16.92 11.02 -24.14
C PRO A 195 16.60 11.33 -25.60
N PHE A 196 16.44 12.59 -25.94
CA PHE A 196 16.06 13.02 -27.29
C PHE A 196 17.26 13.43 -28.18
N ILE A 197 18.40 13.76 -27.59
CA ILE A 197 19.56 14.32 -28.30
C ILE A 197 20.86 13.49 -28.19
N ALA A 198 20.91 12.57 -27.25
CA ALA A 198 22.05 11.71 -27.00
C ALA A 198 21.71 10.25 -27.29
N THR A 199 22.75 9.41 -27.43
CA THR A 199 22.63 7.96 -27.56
C THR A 199 23.01 7.23 -26.29
N GLU A 200 23.60 7.95 -25.33
CA GLU A 200 24.02 7.47 -24.03
C GLU A 200 23.92 8.58 -22.98
N MET A 201 23.95 8.20 -21.74
CA MET A 201 23.89 9.11 -20.61
C MET A 201 25.21 9.89 -20.47
N SER A 202 25.11 11.21 -20.32
CA SER A 202 26.29 12.03 -20.03
C SER A 202 26.89 11.71 -18.64
N GLU A 203 28.18 12.02 -18.48
CA GLU A 203 28.86 11.78 -17.19
C GLU A 203 28.22 12.56 -16.05
N ALA A 204 27.85 13.81 -16.28
CA ALA A 204 27.14 14.64 -15.30
C ALA A 204 25.77 14.06 -14.88
N ASN A 205 25.03 13.51 -15.85
CA ASN A 205 23.76 12.85 -15.56
C ASN A 205 23.98 11.54 -14.77
N ARG A 206 24.98 10.76 -15.15
CA ARG A 206 25.38 9.54 -14.46
C ARG A 206 25.76 9.84 -13.02
N GLU A 207 26.55 10.87 -12.78
CA GLU A 207 26.93 11.33 -11.43
C GLU A 207 25.69 11.66 -10.58
N GLN A 208 24.73 12.44 -11.12
CA GLN A 208 23.50 12.79 -10.41
C GLN A 208 22.67 11.56 -10.05
N ILE A 209 22.43 10.69 -11.04
CA ILE A 209 21.61 9.50 -10.82
C ILE A 209 22.29 8.55 -9.82
N THR A 210 23.60 8.37 -9.95
CA THR A 210 24.36 7.53 -9.02
C THR A 210 24.32 8.10 -7.60
N ALA A 211 24.50 9.41 -7.42
CA ALA A 211 24.40 10.05 -6.11
C ALA A 211 23.01 9.87 -5.49
N PHE A 212 21.96 10.04 -6.29
CA PHE A 212 20.58 9.83 -5.84
C PHE A 212 20.32 8.37 -5.43
N LEU A 213 20.67 7.40 -6.27
CA LEU A 213 20.48 5.98 -5.98
C LEU A 213 21.27 5.55 -4.74
N ASN A 214 22.54 5.97 -4.64
CA ASN A 214 23.37 5.63 -3.48
C ASN A 214 22.81 6.23 -2.18
N SER A 215 22.32 7.46 -2.22
CA SER A 215 21.71 8.10 -1.04
C SER A 215 20.46 7.34 -0.59
N THR A 216 19.59 6.97 -1.53
CA THR A 216 18.38 6.20 -1.24
C THR A 216 18.72 4.80 -0.73
N TRP A 217 19.65 4.12 -1.38
CA TRP A 217 20.11 2.79 -0.99
C TRP A 217 20.71 2.78 0.41
N LYS A 218 21.61 3.69 0.68
CA LYS A 218 22.20 3.86 2.01
C LYS A 218 21.15 4.01 3.10
N ARG A 219 20.12 4.82 2.85
CA ARG A 219 19.02 5.02 3.80
C ARG A 219 18.26 3.72 4.09
N LEU A 220 17.97 2.93 3.04
CA LEU A 220 17.33 1.61 3.19
C LEU A 220 18.18 0.67 4.03
N LEU A 221 19.49 0.61 3.76
CA LEU A 221 20.43 -0.24 4.50
C LEU A 221 20.51 0.16 5.98
N GLU A 222 20.72 1.44 6.29
CA GLU A 222 20.79 1.95 7.65
C GLU A 222 19.54 1.61 8.46
N ASP A 223 18.36 1.83 7.87
CA ASP A 223 17.09 1.59 8.52
C ASP A 223 16.81 0.10 8.79
N ILE A 224 17.12 -0.77 7.82
CA ILE A 224 16.95 -2.22 7.99
C ILE A 224 17.98 -2.77 8.95
N SER A 225 19.25 -2.38 8.81
CA SER A 225 20.33 -2.77 9.71
C SER A 225 19.98 -2.44 11.16
N ALA A 226 19.53 -1.21 11.42
CA ALA A 226 19.13 -0.78 12.76
C ALA A 226 17.92 -1.57 13.31
N SER A 227 16.99 -1.96 12.46
CA SER A 227 15.75 -2.65 12.90
C SER A 227 15.94 -4.16 13.07
N ARG A 228 16.77 -4.79 12.23
CA ARG A 228 16.94 -6.26 12.16
C ARG A 228 18.27 -6.76 12.74
N GLY A 229 19.22 -5.86 13.02
CA GLY A 229 20.55 -6.22 13.51
C GLY A 229 21.42 -6.93 12.47
N ILE A 230 21.13 -6.73 11.18
CA ILE A 230 21.91 -7.27 10.05
C ILE A 230 22.91 -6.21 9.63
N SER A 231 24.16 -6.59 9.33
CA SER A 231 25.14 -5.61 8.87
C SER A 231 24.80 -5.05 7.48
N GLU A 232 25.16 -3.78 7.23
CA GLU A 232 24.98 -3.19 5.90
C GLU A 232 25.78 -3.93 4.83
N ASP A 233 26.94 -4.48 5.19
CA ASP A 233 27.78 -5.29 4.28
C ASP A 233 27.09 -6.59 3.87
N ASP A 234 26.43 -7.27 4.81
CA ASP A 234 25.65 -8.48 4.50
C ASP A 234 24.44 -8.16 3.61
N LEU A 235 23.74 -7.06 3.90
CA LEU A 235 22.64 -6.60 3.07
C LEU A 235 23.09 -6.24 1.65
N ASN A 236 24.25 -5.57 1.50
CA ASN A 236 24.82 -5.27 0.19
C ASN A 236 25.21 -6.53 -0.56
N LYS A 237 25.89 -7.48 0.11
CA LYS A 237 26.26 -8.75 -0.50
C LYS A 237 25.06 -9.52 -1.01
N CYS A 238 23.96 -9.54 -0.25
CA CYS A 238 22.72 -10.16 -0.69
C CYS A 238 22.14 -9.50 -1.95
N ALA A 239 22.23 -8.17 -2.04
CA ALA A 239 21.76 -7.42 -3.20
C ALA A 239 22.65 -7.66 -4.43
N ASP A 240 23.98 -7.70 -4.26
CA ASP A 240 24.96 -7.95 -5.32
C ASP A 240 24.81 -9.34 -5.94
N ASP A 241 24.51 -10.34 -5.10
CA ASP A 241 24.25 -11.71 -5.55
C ASP A 241 22.87 -11.86 -6.23
N CYS A 242 22.06 -10.79 -6.28
CA CYS A 242 20.71 -10.76 -6.85
C CYS A 242 19.80 -11.90 -6.31
N MET A 243 20.00 -12.26 -5.06
CA MET A 243 19.35 -13.43 -4.49
C MET A 243 17.87 -13.17 -4.26
N MET A 244 17.04 -13.94 -4.95
CA MET A 244 15.71 -14.29 -4.46
C MET A 244 15.94 -15.39 -3.42
N PHE A 245 15.82 -15.04 -2.16
CA PHE A 245 16.15 -15.96 -1.08
C PHE A 245 15.25 -17.19 -1.09
N SER A 246 15.87 -18.36 -1.04
CA SER A 246 15.14 -19.58 -0.65
C SER A 246 14.68 -19.46 0.80
N PRO A 247 13.60 -20.13 1.21
CA PRO A 247 13.10 -20.06 2.58
C PRO A 247 14.17 -20.32 3.65
N ALA A 248 15.08 -21.25 3.42
CA ALA A 248 16.16 -21.57 4.37
C ALA A 248 17.20 -20.45 4.51
N GLU A 249 17.57 -19.81 3.41
CA GLU A 249 18.53 -18.70 3.39
C GLU A 249 17.91 -17.40 3.91
N THR A 250 16.61 -17.22 3.71
CA THR A 250 15.85 -16.05 4.15
C THR A 250 15.99 -15.82 5.66
N TYR A 251 15.88 -16.87 6.47
CA TYR A 251 16.00 -16.76 7.93
C TYR A 251 17.39 -16.24 8.35
N VAL A 252 18.44 -16.82 7.78
CA VAL A 252 19.81 -16.49 8.14
C VAL A 252 20.19 -15.06 7.68
N THR A 253 19.72 -14.66 6.50
CA THR A 253 20.18 -13.46 5.83
C THR A 253 19.31 -12.23 6.11
N THR A 254 18.01 -12.40 6.25
CA THR A 254 17.07 -11.27 6.42
C THR A 254 16.50 -11.14 7.82
N GLY A 255 16.80 -12.11 8.71
CA GLY A 255 16.20 -12.17 10.05
C GLY A 255 14.68 -12.38 10.02
N CYS A 256 14.12 -12.85 8.90
CA CYS A 256 12.73 -13.26 8.82
C CYS A 256 12.54 -14.64 9.42
N SER A 257 11.50 -14.82 10.22
CA SER A 257 11.11 -16.14 10.69
C SER A 257 10.40 -16.88 9.56
N ILE A 258 10.92 -18.06 9.18
CA ILE A 258 10.30 -18.92 8.19
C ILE A 258 9.30 -19.82 8.89
N ILE A 259 8.11 -19.93 8.33
CA ILE A 259 7.13 -20.94 8.75
C ILE A 259 7.34 -22.17 7.88
N THR A 260 8.00 -23.17 8.44
CA THR A 260 8.52 -24.32 7.68
C THR A 260 7.53 -25.42 7.39
N HIS A 261 6.40 -25.52 8.06
CA HIS A 261 5.40 -26.56 7.78
C HIS A 261 4.00 -26.10 8.13
N GLY A 262 3.08 -26.40 7.27
CA GLY A 262 1.63 -26.43 7.44
C GLY A 262 0.98 -25.74 8.64
N ASN A 263 -0.30 -25.89 8.79
CA ASN A 263 -1.12 -25.19 9.78
C ASN A 263 -0.64 -25.25 11.25
N ASP A 264 0.20 -26.22 11.61
CA ASP A 264 0.54 -26.49 13.01
C ASP A 264 1.62 -25.56 13.59
N ASP A 265 2.59 -25.12 12.80
CA ASP A 265 3.65 -24.21 13.26
C ASP A 265 3.15 -22.76 13.37
N TRP A 266 2.19 -22.38 12.55
CA TRP A 266 1.42 -21.16 12.72
C TRP A 266 0.67 -21.16 14.05
N LEU A 267 0.02 -22.28 14.36
CA LEU A 267 -0.67 -22.52 15.60
C LEU A 267 0.23 -22.31 16.81
N LEU A 268 1.43 -22.90 16.81
CA LEU A 268 2.41 -22.78 17.90
C LEU A 268 2.90 -21.35 18.06
N PHE A 269 3.22 -20.64 16.98
CA PHE A 269 3.64 -19.25 17.05
C PHE A 269 2.56 -18.36 17.68
N PHE A 270 1.30 -18.56 17.26
CA PHE A 270 0.19 -17.75 17.76
C PHE A 270 -0.28 -18.16 19.15
N GLN A 271 -0.25 -19.45 19.49
CA GLN A 271 -0.49 -19.90 20.85
C GLN A 271 0.54 -19.37 21.84
N GLN A 272 1.83 -19.35 21.48
CA GLN A 272 2.90 -18.79 22.31
C GLN A 272 2.77 -17.27 22.51
N ASN A 273 2.14 -16.57 21.56
CA ASN A 273 1.92 -15.12 21.63
C ASN A 273 0.46 -14.76 21.94
N HIS A 274 -0.35 -15.70 22.43
CA HIS A 274 -1.78 -15.52 22.76
C HIS A 274 -2.70 -15.22 21.57
N PHE A 275 -2.33 -15.64 20.36
CA PHE A 275 -3.18 -15.57 19.18
C PHE A 275 -3.86 -16.91 18.89
N THR A 276 -5.12 -16.91 18.45
CA THR A 276 -5.87 -18.13 18.18
C THR A 276 -5.80 -18.59 16.71
N PRO A 277 -5.85 -19.92 16.46
CA PRO A 277 -5.64 -20.52 15.13
C PRO A 277 -6.68 -20.17 14.06
N ASP A 278 -7.92 -19.96 14.48
CA ASP A 278 -9.04 -19.73 13.55
C ASP A 278 -8.94 -18.42 12.79
N LEU A 279 -8.18 -17.47 13.31
CA LEU A 279 -7.90 -16.20 12.73
C LEU A 279 -7.21 -16.33 11.37
N PHE A 280 -6.21 -17.19 11.26
CA PHE A 280 -5.42 -17.38 10.05
C PHE A 280 -6.11 -18.25 9.02
N ARG A 281 -6.99 -19.14 9.45
CA ARG A 281 -7.87 -19.85 8.53
C ARG A 281 -8.78 -18.89 7.79
N THR A 282 -9.19 -17.82 8.43
CA THR A 282 -10.03 -16.78 7.83
C THR A 282 -9.21 -15.84 6.93
N ILE A 283 -7.99 -15.46 7.31
CA ILE A 283 -7.11 -14.61 6.51
C ILE A 283 -6.57 -15.36 5.28
N GLY A 284 -6.16 -16.64 5.41
CA GLY A 284 -5.69 -17.47 4.29
C GLY A 284 -6.78 -17.95 3.32
N ALA A 285 -8.05 -17.96 3.74
CA ALA A 285 -9.17 -18.40 2.90
C ALA A 285 -9.88 -17.28 2.16
N THR A 286 -9.64 -16.02 2.51
CA THR A 286 -10.35 -14.87 1.96
C THR A 286 -9.40 -13.78 1.47
N SER A 287 -8.72 -14.02 0.34
CA SER A 287 -8.26 -12.92 -0.49
C SER A 287 -9.43 -12.30 -1.28
N ARG A 288 -10.64 -12.37 -0.73
CA ARG A 288 -11.82 -11.74 -1.29
C ARG A 288 -12.49 -10.92 -0.21
N ARG A 289 -12.35 -9.57 -0.30
CA ARG A 289 -13.20 -8.57 0.36
C ARG A 289 -13.55 -8.88 1.79
N ILE A 290 -12.79 -8.37 2.73
CA ILE A 290 -13.30 -8.15 4.07
C ILE A 290 -14.00 -6.78 4.06
N HIS A 291 -15.24 -6.76 3.60
CA HIS A 291 -16.19 -5.77 4.07
C HIS A 291 -16.44 -6.10 5.54
N THR A 292 -16.14 -5.14 6.41
CA THR A 292 -16.56 -5.03 7.81
C THR A 292 -17.42 -6.20 8.32
N GLN A 293 -16.78 -7.30 8.69
CA GLN A 293 -17.40 -8.31 9.54
C GLN A 293 -16.49 -8.48 10.76
N ASP A 294 -17.04 -8.15 11.92
CA ASP A 294 -16.40 -8.39 13.20
C ASP A 294 -16.22 -9.89 13.41
N TYR A 295 -14.97 -10.33 13.52
CA TYR A 295 -14.65 -11.69 13.92
C TYR A 295 -14.16 -11.67 15.37
N SER A 296 -14.88 -12.36 16.25
CA SER A 296 -14.48 -12.57 17.63
C SER A 296 -14.08 -14.02 17.81
N LEU A 297 -12.88 -14.25 18.28
CA LEU A 297 -12.39 -15.56 18.68
C LEU A 297 -11.57 -15.43 19.96
N ASP A 298 -12.03 -16.05 21.02
CA ASP A 298 -11.35 -16.21 22.33
C ASP A 298 -10.59 -14.98 22.86
N GLY A 299 -11.19 -13.79 22.75
CA GLY A 299 -10.68 -12.58 23.38
C GLY A 299 -9.98 -11.58 22.46
N PHE A 300 -9.81 -11.86 21.15
CA PHE A 300 -9.30 -10.90 20.19
C PHE A 300 -10.30 -10.58 19.09
N VAL A 301 -10.41 -9.32 18.73
CA VAL A 301 -11.28 -8.82 17.67
C VAL A 301 -10.42 -8.10 16.65
N PHE A 302 -10.59 -8.46 15.37
CA PHE A 302 -9.89 -7.81 14.25
C PHE A 302 -10.76 -6.73 13.66
N THR A 303 -10.23 -5.53 13.58
CA THR A 303 -10.92 -4.37 13.06
C THR A 303 -10.07 -3.76 11.95
N GLN A 304 -10.62 -3.68 10.76
CA GLN A 304 -10.10 -2.84 9.70
C GLN A 304 -10.68 -1.43 9.93
N LEU A 305 -9.80 -0.47 10.16
CA LEU A 305 -10.19 0.93 10.24
C LEU A 305 -10.22 1.47 8.80
N ALA A 306 -11.42 1.86 8.35
CA ALA A 306 -11.61 2.57 7.10
C ALA A 306 -11.28 4.05 7.28
#